data_afa1f099ea582394b1624f9a34126f35
#
_entry.id   afa1f099ea582394b1624f9a34126f35
#
_cell.length_a   1.000
_cell.length_b   1.000
_cell.length_c   1.000
_cell.angle_alpha   90.00
_cell.angle_beta   90.00
_cell.angle_gamma   90.00
#
_symmetry.space_group_name_H-M   'P 1'
#
loop_
_entity.id
_entity.type
_entity.pdbx_description
1 polymer ?
#
loop_
_entity_poly.entity_id
_entity_poly.type
_entity_poly.pdbx_seq_one_letter_code
_entity_poly.pdbx_strand_id
1 'polypeptide(L)'
;VPQCRGLVRGTAWDPEANEIYVNFTQGKELREAIADVVVNVIGEKGATMYLSSSLDAATGLGLFNATAGANLTLTGKNIKVVGDDPSVGITLTDSEGAETRIKAGAIGLKQPSKLIFLVPATLAAGDYTLTITTQFNGGYQLKTPRSVSQTIKVAESEEEGGTPGGV
;
A
#
# COMPACT_ATOMS: atom_id res chain seq x y z
N VAL A 1 23.27 -9.75 -38.85
CA VAL A 1 24.10 -10.69 -39.61
C VAL A 1 24.28 -11.92 -38.72
N PRO A 2 23.92 -13.13 -39.19
CA PRO A 2 24.13 -14.36 -38.44
C PRO A 2 25.63 -14.61 -38.28
N GLN A 3 26.02 -14.99 -37.05
CA GLN A 3 27.41 -15.34 -36.74
C GLN A 3 27.46 -16.81 -36.34
N CYS A 4 28.38 -17.57 -36.96
CA CYS A 4 28.67 -18.92 -36.57
C CYS A 4 29.87 -18.94 -35.64
N ARG A 5 29.73 -19.65 -34.50
CA ARG A 5 30.81 -19.83 -33.53
C ARG A 5 31.32 -21.26 -33.63
N GLY A 6 32.63 -21.45 -33.59
CA GLY A 6 33.25 -22.76 -33.65
C GLY A 6 33.58 -23.23 -35.06
N LEU A 7 33.18 -22.54 -36.13
CA LEU A 7 33.50 -22.91 -37.50
C LEU A 7 34.83 -22.28 -37.95
N VAL A 8 35.79 -23.12 -38.25
CA VAL A 8 37.05 -22.71 -38.89
C VAL A 8 36.86 -22.72 -40.42
N ARG A 9 37.38 -21.69 -41.10
CA ARG A 9 37.22 -21.52 -42.53
C ARG A 9 37.67 -22.82 -43.28
N GLY A 10 36.76 -23.42 -44.06
CA GLY A 10 37.00 -24.66 -44.82
C GLY A 10 36.56 -25.94 -44.17
N THR A 11 36.00 -25.90 -42.95
CA THR A 11 35.38 -27.07 -42.30
C THR A 11 33.90 -27.17 -42.66
N ALA A 12 33.41 -28.42 -42.81
CA ALA A 12 31.98 -28.67 -42.98
C ALA A 12 31.20 -28.28 -41.72
N TRP A 13 29.96 -27.83 -41.88
CA TRP A 13 29.06 -27.56 -40.79
C TRP A 13 28.70 -28.86 -40.06
N ASP A 14 28.89 -28.87 -38.73
CA ASP A 14 28.48 -29.94 -37.84
C ASP A 14 27.48 -29.39 -36.81
N PRO A 15 26.23 -29.86 -36.80
CA PRO A 15 25.21 -29.36 -35.90
C PRO A 15 25.47 -29.69 -34.43
N GLU A 16 26.31 -30.69 -34.12
CA GLU A 16 26.65 -31.03 -32.73
C GLU A 16 27.83 -30.22 -32.19
N ALA A 17 28.72 -29.77 -33.07
CA ALA A 17 29.92 -29.00 -32.69
C ALA A 17 29.80 -27.48 -32.94
N ASN A 18 28.83 -27.04 -33.74
CA ASN A 18 28.69 -25.65 -34.14
C ASN A 18 27.31 -25.10 -33.78
N GLU A 19 27.28 -23.89 -33.25
CA GLU A 19 26.05 -23.16 -32.92
C GLU A 19 25.89 -21.92 -33.79
N ILE A 20 24.67 -21.65 -34.22
CA ILE A 20 24.33 -20.44 -34.96
C ILE A 20 23.69 -19.44 -33.99
N TYR A 21 24.32 -18.29 -33.79
CA TYR A 21 23.77 -17.18 -33.03
C TYR A 21 23.26 -16.09 -33.96
N VAL A 22 22.02 -15.69 -33.76
CA VAL A 22 21.44 -14.56 -34.46
C VAL A 22 21.35 -13.38 -33.50
N ASN A 23 22.21 -12.38 -33.69
CA ASN A 23 22.17 -11.16 -32.93
C ASN A 23 21.39 -10.09 -33.70
N PHE A 24 20.36 -9.55 -33.06
CA PHE A 24 19.60 -8.40 -33.59
C PHE A 24 20.17 -7.13 -33.00
N THR A 25 20.69 -6.27 -33.89
CA THR A 25 21.09 -4.92 -33.51
C THR A 25 20.10 -3.94 -34.13
N GLN A 26 19.62 -2.99 -33.37
CA GLN A 26 18.74 -1.94 -33.89
C GLN A 26 19.42 -1.19 -35.02
N GLY A 27 18.77 -1.13 -36.18
CA GLY A 27 19.22 -0.34 -37.31
C GLY A 27 19.19 1.17 -36.99
N LYS A 28 19.91 1.96 -37.80
CA LYS A 28 19.96 3.42 -37.62
C LYS A 28 18.56 4.04 -37.71
N GLU A 29 17.76 3.63 -38.69
CA GLU A 29 16.39 4.12 -38.91
C GLU A 29 15.46 3.84 -37.70
N LEU A 30 15.56 2.65 -37.11
CA LEU A 30 14.77 2.31 -35.90
C LEU A 30 15.18 3.15 -34.70
N ARG A 31 16.48 3.42 -34.53
CA ARG A 31 16.96 4.29 -33.44
C ARG A 31 16.51 5.72 -33.60
N GLU A 32 16.54 6.24 -34.83
CA GLU A 32 16.05 7.58 -35.17
C GLU A 32 14.53 7.67 -34.93
N ALA A 33 13.77 6.69 -35.41
CA ALA A 33 12.32 6.65 -35.18
C ALA A 33 11.93 6.56 -33.68
N ILE A 34 12.70 5.81 -32.85
CA ILE A 34 12.49 5.74 -31.40
C ILE A 34 12.83 7.07 -30.71
N ALA A 35 13.85 7.79 -31.19
CA ALA A 35 14.24 9.10 -30.66
C ALA A 35 13.15 10.17 -30.85
N ASP A 36 12.37 10.05 -31.91
CA ASP A 36 11.26 10.97 -32.23
C ASP A 36 9.93 10.57 -31.60
N VAL A 37 9.88 9.45 -30.84
CA VAL A 37 8.66 9.00 -30.17
C VAL A 37 8.31 9.94 -29.02
N VAL A 38 7.22 10.66 -29.17
CA VAL A 38 6.62 11.44 -28.09
C VAL A 38 5.77 10.52 -27.23
N VAL A 39 6.18 10.30 -25.97
CA VAL A 39 5.40 9.53 -25.02
C VAL A 39 4.28 10.39 -24.45
N ASN A 40 3.04 10.13 -24.87
CA ASN A 40 1.87 10.73 -24.26
C ASN A 40 1.47 9.95 -23.02
N VAL A 41 1.56 10.56 -21.87
CA VAL A 41 1.05 9.99 -20.63
C VAL A 41 -0.46 10.17 -20.62
N ILE A 42 -1.23 9.10 -20.87
CA ILE A 42 -2.69 9.10 -20.94
C ILE A 42 -3.34 9.03 -19.55
N GLY A 43 -2.56 8.83 -18.50
CA GLY A 43 -3.01 8.77 -17.11
C GLY A 43 -1.95 8.22 -16.19
N GLU A 44 -2.11 8.50 -14.91
CA GLU A 44 -1.27 7.90 -13.88
C GLU A 44 -1.79 6.51 -13.52
N LYS A 45 -0.87 5.60 -13.25
CA LYS A 45 -1.23 4.28 -12.70
C LYS A 45 -1.94 4.51 -11.36
N GLY A 46 -3.19 4.09 -11.25
CA GLY A 46 -3.97 4.21 -10.02
C GLY A 46 -3.20 3.73 -8.79
N ALA A 47 -3.42 4.39 -7.66
CA ALA A 47 -2.73 4.09 -6.41
C ALA A 47 -2.75 2.59 -6.10
N THR A 48 -1.58 2.04 -5.81
CA THR A 48 -1.44 0.62 -5.45
C THR A 48 -1.96 0.31 -4.06
N MET A 49 -2.10 1.33 -3.21
CA MET A 49 -2.65 1.30 -1.86
C MET A 49 -3.54 2.51 -1.66
N TYR A 50 -4.76 2.28 -1.19
CA TYR A 50 -5.71 3.36 -0.88
C TYR A 50 -6.76 2.92 0.12
N LEU A 51 -7.36 3.90 0.81
CA LEU A 51 -8.55 3.75 1.64
C LEU A 51 -9.77 4.22 0.84
N SER A 52 -10.84 3.43 0.84
CA SER A 52 -12.08 3.75 0.12
C SER A 52 -13.20 4.19 1.05
N SER A 53 -13.30 3.61 2.23
CA SER A 53 -14.34 3.93 3.20
C SER A 53 -13.94 3.54 4.61
N SER A 54 -14.67 4.09 5.57
CA SER A 54 -14.60 3.70 6.98
C SER A 54 -16.00 3.38 7.52
N LEU A 55 -16.06 2.71 8.65
CA LEU A 55 -17.27 2.51 9.44
C LEU A 55 -16.88 2.50 10.92
N ASP A 56 -17.40 3.46 11.66
CA ASP A 56 -17.28 3.52 13.11
C ASP A 56 -18.30 2.59 13.78
N ALA A 57 -17.83 1.71 14.67
CA ALA A 57 -18.71 0.71 15.31
C ALA A 57 -19.64 1.30 16.37
N ALA A 58 -19.27 2.44 16.97
CA ALA A 58 -20.11 3.08 17.99
C ALA A 58 -21.32 3.78 17.38
N THR A 59 -21.08 4.55 16.32
CA THR A 59 -22.13 5.43 15.74
C THR A 59 -22.73 4.84 14.46
N GLY A 60 -22.10 3.85 13.83
CA GLY A 60 -22.45 3.35 12.51
C GLY A 60 -22.15 4.36 11.37
N LEU A 61 -21.48 5.46 11.66
CA LEU A 61 -21.13 6.47 10.67
C LEU A 61 -19.91 6.04 9.84
N GLY A 62 -19.96 6.40 8.56
CA GLY A 62 -18.85 6.29 7.63
C GLY A 62 -18.08 7.62 7.50
N LEU A 63 -17.53 7.87 6.29
CA LEU A 63 -16.86 9.13 5.93
C LEU A 63 -15.68 9.48 6.86
N PHE A 64 -14.95 8.45 7.32
CA PHE A 64 -13.78 8.60 8.18
C PHE A 64 -14.06 9.27 9.54
N ASN A 65 -15.28 9.05 10.08
CA ASN A 65 -15.57 9.31 11.49
C ASN A 65 -15.11 8.11 12.34
N ALA A 66 -14.68 8.39 13.54
CA ALA A 66 -14.23 7.42 14.53
C ALA A 66 -14.63 7.88 15.93
N THR A 67 -14.92 6.93 16.82
CA THR A 67 -15.18 7.21 18.24
C THR A 67 -14.04 6.65 19.08
N ALA A 68 -13.51 7.45 20.00
CA ALA A 68 -12.49 7.01 20.94
C ALA A 68 -13.03 5.81 21.77
N GLY A 69 -12.21 4.77 21.92
CA GLY A 69 -12.62 3.55 22.62
C GLY A 69 -13.47 2.58 21.78
N ALA A 70 -13.85 2.92 20.54
CA ALA A 70 -14.63 2.06 19.66
C ALA A 70 -13.78 1.44 18.54
N ASN A 71 -14.34 0.42 17.89
CA ASN A 71 -13.70 -0.20 16.73
C ASN A 71 -13.95 0.61 15.47
N LEU A 72 -12.87 0.92 14.74
CA LEU A 72 -12.93 1.50 13.42
C LEU A 72 -12.65 0.44 12.36
N THR A 73 -13.58 0.26 11.45
CA THR A 73 -13.41 -0.59 10.26
C THR A 73 -12.99 0.28 9.08
N LEU A 74 -11.89 -0.09 8.43
CA LEU A 74 -11.42 0.54 7.21
C LEU A 74 -11.54 -0.44 6.05
N THR A 75 -11.97 0.05 4.91
CA THR A 75 -11.99 -0.68 3.64
C THR A 75 -11.07 0.01 2.65
N GLY A 76 -10.36 -0.77 1.85
CA GLY A 76 -9.40 -0.23 0.89
C GLY A 76 -8.72 -1.30 0.05
N LYS A 77 -7.58 -0.98 -0.48
CA LYS A 77 -6.75 -1.92 -1.25
C LYS A 77 -5.34 -1.96 -0.70
N ASN A 78 -4.83 -3.19 -0.51
CA ASN A 78 -3.47 -3.45 -0.01
C ASN A 78 -3.15 -2.81 1.35
N ILE A 79 -4.15 -2.70 2.21
CA ILE A 79 -4.04 -2.07 3.54
C ILE A 79 -3.67 -3.05 4.66
N LYS A 80 -3.34 -4.31 4.35
CA LYS A 80 -2.93 -5.31 5.34
C LYS A 80 -1.64 -4.86 6.03
N VAL A 81 -1.68 -4.66 7.34
CA VAL A 81 -0.50 -4.29 8.15
C VAL A 81 0.38 -5.51 8.38
N VAL A 82 1.49 -5.58 7.65
CA VAL A 82 2.49 -6.66 7.74
C VAL A 82 3.85 -6.15 7.26
N GLY A 83 4.90 -6.62 7.87
CA GLY A 83 6.30 -6.32 7.55
C GLY A 83 7.15 -6.25 8.81
N ASP A 84 8.46 -6.27 8.62
CA ASP A 84 9.46 -6.28 9.71
C ASP A 84 10.05 -4.88 9.96
N ASP A 85 9.75 -3.92 9.10
CA ASP A 85 10.21 -2.55 9.26
C ASP A 85 9.54 -1.88 10.47
N PRO A 86 10.29 -1.15 11.32
CA PRO A 86 9.75 -0.49 12.52
C PRO A 86 8.63 0.51 12.24
N SER A 87 8.57 1.08 11.04
CA SER A 87 7.52 2.01 10.63
C SER A 87 6.18 1.33 10.33
N VAL A 88 6.17 -0.01 10.10
CA VAL A 88 4.96 -0.76 9.77
C VAL A 88 3.97 -0.71 10.92
N GLY A 89 2.76 -0.25 10.64
CA GLY A 89 1.72 -0.09 11.66
C GLY A 89 0.65 0.90 11.26
N ILE A 90 -0.13 1.29 12.25
CA ILE A 90 -1.14 2.33 12.15
C ILE A 90 -0.76 3.43 13.13
N THR A 91 -0.71 4.67 12.66
CA THR A 91 -0.40 5.86 13.46
C THR A 91 -1.50 6.89 13.27
N LEU A 92 -1.90 7.53 14.35
CA LEU A 92 -2.80 8.69 14.38
C LEU A 92 -1.98 9.89 14.78
N THR A 93 -1.92 10.90 13.94
CA THR A 93 -1.20 12.15 14.18
C THR A 93 -2.21 13.28 14.35
N ASP A 94 -2.15 14.01 15.45
CA ASP A 94 -3.01 15.16 15.70
C ASP A 94 -2.57 16.41 14.93
N SER A 95 -3.28 17.52 15.10
CA SER A 95 -2.96 18.80 14.47
C SER A 95 -1.66 19.42 14.96
N GLU A 96 -1.17 19.04 16.13
CA GLU A 96 0.09 19.51 16.73
C GLU A 96 1.28 18.65 16.34
N GLY A 97 1.04 17.53 15.64
CA GLY A 97 2.06 16.58 15.19
C GLY A 97 2.38 15.49 16.21
N ALA A 98 1.61 15.38 17.31
CA ALA A 98 1.79 14.28 18.25
C ALA A 98 1.25 12.97 17.67
N GLU A 99 2.07 11.92 17.73
CA GLU A 99 1.76 10.63 17.14
C GLU A 99 1.30 9.61 18.18
N THR A 100 0.15 9.03 17.94
CA THR A 100 -0.37 7.89 18.71
C THR A 100 -0.34 6.63 17.85
N ARG A 101 0.54 5.69 18.19
CA ARG A 101 0.66 4.43 17.47
C ARG A 101 -0.31 3.40 18.02
N ILE A 102 -1.07 2.75 17.13
CA ILE A 102 -1.98 1.66 17.49
C ILE A 102 -1.18 0.40 17.81
N LYS A 103 -1.37 -0.14 19.02
CA LYS A 103 -0.71 -1.38 19.44
C LYS A 103 -1.16 -2.56 18.58
N ALA A 104 -0.25 -3.49 18.31
CA ALA A 104 -0.55 -4.67 17.47
C ALA A 104 -1.74 -5.49 17.99
N GLY A 105 -1.91 -5.58 19.33
CA GLY A 105 -3.04 -6.26 19.96
C GLY A 105 -4.39 -5.56 19.82
N ALA A 106 -4.39 -4.26 19.50
CA ALA A 106 -5.61 -3.49 19.25
C ALA A 106 -6.11 -3.63 17.80
N ILE A 107 -5.39 -4.35 16.94
CA ILE A 107 -5.79 -4.59 15.55
C ILE A 107 -6.45 -5.97 15.51
N GLY A 108 -7.79 -6.00 15.42
CA GLY A 108 -8.58 -7.23 15.41
C GLY A 108 -8.58 -7.95 14.06
N LEU A 109 -8.54 -7.22 12.94
CA LEU A 109 -8.55 -7.80 11.60
C LEU A 109 -7.51 -7.13 10.70
N LYS A 110 -6.72 -7.95 9.97
CA LYS A 110 -5.65 -7.51 9.06
C LYS A 110 -5.78 -8.21 7.71
N GLN A 111 -6.71 -7.77 6.88
CA GLN A 111 -6.89 -8.30 5.52
C GLN A 111 -6.41 -7.30 4.46
N PRO A 112 -6.11 -7.74 3.23
CA PRO A 112 -5.68 -6.85 2.15
C PRO A 112 -6.65 -5.73 1.81
N SER A 113 -7.95 -5.99 1.99
CA SER A 113 -9.04 -5.06 1.67
C SER A 113 -9.80 -4.53 2.88
N LYS A 114 -9.57 -5.10 4.07
CA LYS A 114 -10.30 -4.73 5.29
C LYS A 114 -9.38 -4.75 6.50
N LEU A 115 -9.46 -3.70 7.30
CA LEU A 115 -8.71 -3.51 8.53
C LEU A 115 -9.67 -3.10 9.63
N ILE A 116 -9.59 -3.73 10.80
CA ILE A 116 -10.38 -3.34 11.98
C ILE A 116 -9.43 -3.15 13.14
N PHE A 117 -9.51 -2.01 13.79
CA PHE A 117 -8.71 -1.73 14.97
C PHE A 117 -9.49 -0.92 16.01
N LEU A 118 -9.08 -1.04 17.25
CA LEU A 118 -9.62 -0.27 18.35
C LEU A 118 -8.97 1.11 18.38
N VAL A 119 -9.76 2.16 18.31
CA VAL A 119 -9.33 3.56 18.47
C VAL A 119 -9.01 3.76 19.96
N PRO A 120 -7.83 4.29 20.33
CA PRO A 120 -7.50 4.51 21.73
C PRO A 120 -8.51 5.42 22.43
N ALA A 121 -9.00 4.99 23.60
CA ALA A 121 -9.96 5.76 24.40
C ALA A 121 -9.36 7.07 24.97
N THR A 122 -8.04 7.19 24.93
CA THR A 122 -7.31 8.37 25.43
C THR A 122 -7.21 9.50 24.40
N LEU A 123 -7.68 9.30 23.18
CA LEU A 123 -7.69 10.36 22.16
C LEU A 123 -8.77 11.39 22.47
N ALA A 124 -8.38 12.65 22.43
CA ALA A 124 -9.33 13.76 22.48
C ALA A 124 -10.14 13.89 21.19
N ALA A 125 -11.30 14.50 21.26
CA ALA A 125 -12.05 14.84 20.05
C ALA A 125 -11.28 15.80 19.16
N GLY A 126 -11.27 15.55 17.85
CA GLY A 126 -10.53 16.38 16.90
C GLY A 126 -10.26 15.69 15.59
N ASP A 127 -9.55 16.39 14.72
CA ASP A 127 -9.11 15.87 13.43
C ASP A 127 -7.72 15.23 13.57
N TYR A 128 -7.57 14.03 13.07
CA TYR A 128 -6.33 13.28 13.09
C TYR A 128 -5.97 12.81 11.67
N THR A 129 -4.70 12.76 11.37
CA THR A 129 -4.19 12.09 10.20
C THR A 129 -3.92 10.61 10.53
N LEU A 130 -4.77 9.74 10.02
CA LEU A 130 -4.57 8.29 10.07
C LEU A 130 -3.56 7.90 9.01
N THR A 131 -2.46 7.29 9.40
CA THR A 131 -1.44 6.75 8.49
C THR A 131 -1.31 5.25 8.69
N ILE A 132 -1.47 4.49 7.60
CA ILE A 132 -1.23 3.05 7.56
C ILE A 132 0.04 2.81 6.78
N THR A 133 1.03 2.19 7.43
CA THR A 133 2.30 1.81 6.82
C THR A 133 2.43 0.31 6.75
N THR A 134 2.81 -0.22 5.59
CA THR A 134 2.91 -1.66 5.34
C THR A 134 3.97 -2.01 4.31
N GLN A 135 4.49 -3.24 4.41
CA GLN A 135 5.31 -3.87 3.37
C GLN A 135 4.51 -4.90 2.54
N PHE A 136 3.17 -4.91 2.67
CA PHE A 136 2.31 -5.83 1.92
C PHE A 136 2.18 -5.43 0.44
N ASN A 137 2.29 -6.42 -0.46
CA ASN A 137 2.08 -6.24 -1.90
C ASN A 137 1.41 -7.46 -2.56
N GLY A 138 0.44 -8.05 -1.91
CA GLY A 138 -0.29 -9.22 -2.44
C GLY A 138 0.47 -10.53 -2.27
N GLY A 139 1.49 -10.79 -3.07
CA GLY A 139 2.21 -12.07 -3.07
C GLY A 139 3.59 -12.05 -2.43
N TYR A 140 4.18 -10.88 -2.17
CA TYR A 140 5.53 -10.75 -1.61
C TYR A 140 5.65 -9.52 -0.71
N GLN A 141 6.66 -9.53 0.16
CA GLN A 141 6.98 -8.41 1.04
C GLN A 141 7.84 -7.38 0.29
N LEU A 142 7.45 -6.11 0.39
CA LEU A 142 8.21 -5.00 -0.16
C LEU A 142 9.49 -4.78 0.67
N LYS A 143 10.58 -4.42 0.01
CA LYS A 143 11.82 -4.02 0.68
C LYS A 143 11.67 -2.69 1.41
N THR A 144 10.93 -1.75 0.80
CA THR A 144 10.65 -0.44 1.38
C THR A 144 9.17 -0.37 1.75
N PRO A 145 8.82 0.04 2.97
CA PRO A 145 7.43 0.25 3.36
C PRO A 145 6.76 1.31 2.50
N ARG A 146 5.46 1.19 2.36
CA ARG A 146 4.62 2.21 1.75
C ARG A 146 3.51 2.60 2.69
N SER A 147 3.05 3.84 2.58
CA SER A 147 2.04 4.40 3.46
C SER A 147 0.87 4.97 2.66
N VAL A 148 -0.28 4.99 3.29
CA VAL A 148 -1.44 5.77 2.88
C VAL A 148 -1.95 6.55 4.08
N SER A 149 -2.28 7.81 3.85
CA SER A 149 -2.80 8.69 4.91
C SER A 149 -4.18 9.19 4.53
N GLN A 150 -5.02 9.36 5.56
CA GLN A 150 -6.38 9.86 5.44
C GLN A 150 -6.75 10.66 6.69
N THR A 151 -7.35 11.81 6.52
CA THR A 151 -7.90 12.55 7.66
C THR A 151 -9.13 11.84 8.21
N ILE A 152 -9.16 11.62 9.52
CA ILE A 152 -10.29 11.07 10.26
C ILE A 152 -10.73 12.08 11.33
N LYS A 153 -12.01 12.09 11.63
CA LYS A 153 -12.56 12.87 12.72
C LYS A 153 -12.87 11.96 13.91
N VAL A 154 -12.20 12.22 15.04
CA VAL A 154 -12.41 11.46 16.27
C VAL A 154 -13.40 12.21 17.15
N ALA A 155 -14.42 11.50 17.62
CA ALA A 155 -15.33 11.95 18.67
C ALA A 155 -14.98 11.27 20.00
N GLU A 156 -15.26 11.93 21.10
CA GLU A 156 -15.17 11.29 22.43
C GLU A 156 -16.21 10.18 22.56
N SER A 157 -15.90 9.16 23.37
CA SER A 157 -16.89 8.17 23.78
C SER A 157 -17.96 8.88 24.62
N GLU A 158 -19.22 8.80 24.24
CA GLU A 158 -20.31 9.14 25.16
C GLU A 158 -20.26 8.10 26.30
N GLU A 159 -19.75 8.51 27.46
CA GLU A 159 -20.03 7.76 28.68
C GLU A 159 -21.55 7.83 28.89
N GLU A 160 -22.23 6.69 28.75
CA GLU A 160 -23.59 6.56 29.29
C GLU A 160 -23.53 6.97 30.77
N GLY A 161 -23.87 8.23 31.01
CA GLY A 161 -24.12 8.69 32.38
C GLY A 161 -25.22 7.81 32.97
N GLY A 162 -24.81 6.83 33.75
CA GLY A 162 -25.73 6.01 34.51
C GLY A 162 -26.62 6.92 35.32
N THR A 163 -27.90 6.99 34.96
CA THR A 163 -28.94 7.57 35.77
C THR A 163 -28.98 6.78 37.09
N PRO A 164 -28.70 7.38 38.24
CA PRO A 164 -28.99 6.71 39.48
C PRO A 164 -30.50 6.67 39.58
N GLY A 165 -31.10 5.48 39.38
CA GLY A 165 -32.50 5.21 39.69
C GLY A 165 -32.72 5.51 41.14
N GLY A 166 -33.33 6.63 41.41
CA GLY A 166 -33.87 6.97 42.70
C GLY A 166 -35.16 6.21 42.91
N VAL A 167 -35.16 5.47 44.01
CA VAL A 167 -36.27 5.07 44.90
C VAL A 167 -37.47 4.40 44.23
#